data_e58a9c01e6c21dcd809e2ffe718409cc
#
_entry.id   e58a9c01e6c21dcd809e2ffe718409cc
#
_cell.length_a   1.000
_cell.length_b   1.000
_cell.length_c   1.000
_cell.angle_alpha   90.00
_cell.angle_beta   90.00
_cell.angle_gamma   90.00
#
_symmetry.space_group_name_H-M   'P 1'
#
loop_
_entity.id
_entity.type
_entity.pdbx_description
1 polymer ?
#
loop_
_entity_poly.entity_id
_entity_poly.type
_entity_poly.pdbx_seq_one_letter_code
_entity_poly.pdbx_strand_id
1 'polypeptide(L)'
;MVKKADISTKKLISIAPENWVKWVTQIPDIITGEIINSELQWISRESDVLVKASSPQYGEFLVLNELQLRYKPEMPKRMRAYAALAEEKYNLPTYPVLINILKESEEEIPHCYKSEFAGLQARQDYRVINLWEVDVEIALSQTIPSLLPFVPILKNGGEEATVRQALQMLRADEQLSQLETVMAFFATFVLDSVLVQQIMRWDMVVLRESPWYQQILKEGEQRGEKRGIVSAIELSLEIKFGNEGLQLMPEISQIADLEQLKTIQRAILTINNMDELREFMQMI
;
A
#
# COMPACT_ATOMS: atom_id res chain seq x y z
N MET A 1 -6.49 -15.94 -28.32
CA MET A 1 -6.19 -14.74 -27.53
C MET A 1 -6.01 -15.18 -26.09
N VAL A 2 -4.78 -15.18 -25.59
CA VAL A 2 -4.49 -15.44 -24.19
C VAL A 2 -5.08 -14.27 -23.41
N LYS A 3 -6.05 -14.51 -22.50
CA LYS A 3 -6.57 -13.48 -21.60
C LYS A 3 -5.39 -12.93 -20.80
N LYS A 4 -5.13 -11.63 -20.95
CA LYS A 4 -4.15 -10.90 -20.12
C LYS A 4 -4.45 -11.20 -18.65
N ALA A 5 -3.44 -11.60 -17.89
CA ALA A 5 -3.59 -11.87 -16.46
C ALA A 5 -3.85 -10.53 -15.76
N ASP A 6 -5.08 -10.32 -15.34
CA ASP A 6 -5.45 -9.20 -14.46
C ASP A 6 -4.88 -9.48 -13.06
N ILE A 7 -3.75 -8.86 -12.75
CA ILE A 7 -3.13 -8.92 -11.42
C ILE A 7 -3.72 -7.79 -10.58
N SER A 8 -5.00 -7.87 -10.33
CA SER A 8 -5.70 -6.97 -9.43
C SER A 8 -5.86 -7.59 -8.05
N THR A 9 -6.05 -6.74 -7.03
CA THR A 9 -6.43 -7.13 -5.68
C THR A 9 -7.65 -8.07 -5.69
N LYS A 10 -8.63 -7.78 -6.55
CA LYS A 10 -9.84 -8.62 -6.72
C LYS A 10 -9.46 -10.06 -7.07
N LYS A 11 -8.52 -10.24 -7.98
CA LYS A 11 -8.10 -11.58 -8.41
C LYS A 11 -7.38 -12.35 -7.31
N LEU A 12 -6.52 -11.70 -6.53
CA LEU A 12 -5.82 -12.34 -5.40
C LEU A 12 -6.82 -12.87 -4.37
N ILE A 13 -7.77 -12.07 -3.96
CA ILE A 13 -8.76 -12.46 -2.96
C ILE A 13 -9.75 -13.49 -3.52
N SER A 14 -10.11 -13.39 -4.80
CA SER A 14 -11.07 -14.31 -5.43
C SER A 14 -10.58 -15.74 -5.61
N ILE A 15 -9.26 -16.00 -5.48
CA ILE A 15 -8.70 -17.35 -5.59
C ILE A 15 -9.20 -18.25 -4.46
N ALA A 16 -9.22 -17.73 -3.22
CA ALA A 16 -9.67 -18.47 -2.05
C ALA A 16 -10.37 -17.52 -1.06
N PRO A 17 -11.57 -16.99 -1.41
CA PRO A 17 -12.22 -15.94 -0.63
C PRO A 17 -12.59 -16.41 0.78
N GLU A 18 -12.98 -17.66 0.97
CA GLU A 18 -13.30 -18.22 2.29
C GLU A 18 -12.08 -18.21 3.21
N ASN A 19 -10.94 -18.71 2.74
CA ASN A 19 -9.71 -18.76 3.52
C ASN A 19 -9.21 -17.34 3.83
N TRP A 20 -9.33 -16.43 2.86
CA TRP A 20 -8.97 -15.02 3.05
C TRP A 20 -9.84 -14.37 4.13
N VAL A 21 -11.16 -14.52 4.03
CA VAL A 21 -12.11 -13.95 4.98
C VAL A 21 -11.91 -14.52 6.38
N LYS A 22 -11.72 -15.83 6.53
CA LYS A 22 -11.37 -16.46 7.82
C LYS A 22 -10.09 -15.87 8.42
N TRP A 23 -9.06 -15.70 7.59
CA TRP A 23 -7.79 -15.13 8.04
C TRP A 23 -7.90 -13.69 8.50
N VAL A 24 -8.50 -12.82 7.69
CA VAL A 24 -8.57 -11.39 8.01
C VAL A 24 -9.54 -11.07 9.15
N THR A 25 -10.61 -11.87 9.32
CA THR A 25 -11.60 -11.69 10.40
C THR A 25 -11.23 -12.40 11.68
N GLN A 26 -10.46 -13.50 11.60
CA GLN A 26 -10.20 -14.42 12.70
C GLN A 26 -11.47 -15.06 13.28
N ILE A 27 -12.53 -15.22 12.46
CA ILE A 27 -13.78 -15.88 12.82
C ILE A 27 -13.75 -17.30 12.22
N PRO A 28 -13.57 -18.37 13.05
CA PRO A 28 -13.31 -19.72 12.55
C PRO A 28 -14.47 -20.36 11.78
N ASP A 29 -15.70 -20.05 12.18
CA ASP A 29 -16.96 -20.60 11.67
C ASP A 29 -17.65 -19.69 10.64
N ILE A 30 -16.87 -18.76 10.05
CA ILE A 30 -17.39 -17.85 9.02
C ILE A 30 -17.71 -18.61 7.73
N ILE A 31 -18.87 -18.33 7.17
CA ILE A 31 -19.27 -18.80 5.86
C ILE A 31 -19.17 -17.64 4.88
N THR A 32 -18.31 -17.77 3.89
CA THR A 32 -18.11 -16.76 2.86
C THR A 32 -19.13 -16.93 1.76
N GLY A 33 -19.83 -15.85 1.43
CA GLY A 33 -20.74 -15.78 0.31
C GLY A 33 -20.06 -15.35 -1.00
N GLU A 34 -20.81 -14.71 -1.87
CA GLU A 34 -20.31 -14.19 -3.13
C GLU A 34 -19.43 -12.94 -2.97
N ILE A 35 -18.48 -12.75 -3.87
CA ILE A 35 -17.76 -11.47 -4.01
C ILE A 35 -18.71 -10.50 -4.70
N ILE A 36 -19.11 -9.44 -3.99
CA ILE A 36 -20.04 -8.44 -4.48
C ILE A 36 -19.34 -7.23 -5.09
N ASN A 37 -20.07 -6.48 -5.93
CA ASN A 37 -19.52 -5.27 -6.54
C ASN A 37 -19.20 -4.21 -5.47
N SER A 38 -17.96 -3.73 -5.49
CA SER A 38 -17.45 -2.71 -4.57
C SER A 38 -17.58 -1.27 -5.10
N GLU A 39 -18.24 -1.05 -6.24
CA GLU A 39 -18.52 0.29 -6.77
C GLU A 39 -19.57 1.00 -5.89
N LEU A 40 -19.16 2.12 -5.30
CA LEU A 40 -20.01 2.99 -4.48
C LEU A 40 -20.32 4.27 -5.27
N GLN A 41 -21.57 4.41 -5.72
CA GLN A 41 -21.99 5.32 -6.80
C GLN A 41 -21.86 6.84 -6.56
N TRP A 42 -21.67 7.31 -5.33
CA TRP A 42 -21.73 8.76 -5.03
C TRP A 42 -20.37 9.46 -5.07
N ILE A 43 -19.31 8.72 -4.95
CA ILE A 43 -17.94 9.19 -5.12
C ILE A 43 -17.30 8.13 -5.99
N SER A 44 -16.63 8.51 -7.06
CA SER A 44 -15.84 7.61 -7.91
C SER A 44 -14.67 6.96 -7.13
N ARG A 45 -15.00 6.22 -6.07
CA ARG A 45 -14.07 5.53 -5.19
C ARG A 45 -14.51 4.09 -5.08
N GLU A 46 -13.65 3.20 -5.51
CA GLU A 46 -13.79 1.76 -5.29
C GLU A 46 -12.98 1.38 -4.06
N SER A 47 -13.56 0.60 -3.15
CA SER A 47 -12.77 -0.23 -2.24
C SER A 47 -12.18 -1.39 -3.04
N ASP A 48 -11.03 -1.93 -2.60
CA ASP A 48 -10.39 -2.97 -3.38
C ASP A 48 -11.28 -4.22 -3.51
N VAL A 49 -11.77 -4.77 -2.41
CA VAL A 49 -12.69 -5.92 -2.43
C VAL A 49 -13.67 -5.88 -1.27
N LEU A 50 -14.94 -6.10 -1.57
CA LEU A 50 -16.02 -6.27 -0.62
C LEU A 50 -16.61 -7.69 -0.72
N VAL A 51 -16.58 -8.43 0.40
CA VAL A 51 -17.05 -9.82 0.45
C VAL A 51 -18.22 -9.92 1.42
N LYS A 52 -19.33 -10.51 0.99
CA LYS A 52 -20.43 -10.90 1.89
C LYS A 52 -20.05 -12.19 2.61
N ALA A 53 -20.20 -12.19 3.92
CA ALA A 53 -19.86 -13.31 4.78
C ALA A 53 -20.96 -13.54 5.82
N SER A 54 -20.95 -14.71 6.45
CA SER A 54 -21.83 -15.02 7.56
C SER A 54 -21.15 -15.91 8.59
N SER A 55 -21.57 -15.80 9.84
CA SER A 55 -21.21 -16.75 10.88
C SER A 55 -22.39 -17.02 11.81
N PRO A 56 -22.43 -18.17 12.50
CA PRO A 56 -23.47 -18.47 13.47
C PRO A 56 -23.58 -17.43 14.61
N GLN A 57 -22.46 -16.83 15.00
CA GLN A 57 -22.39 -15.87 16.09
C GLN A 57 -22.85 -14.46 15.67
N TYR A 58 -22.48 -14.01 14.45
CA TYR A 58 -22.66 -12.61 14.04
C TYR A 58 -23.70 -12.40 12.94
N GLY A 59 -24.27 -13.50 12.38
CA GLY A 59 -25.18 -13.43 11.23
C GLY A 59 -24.46 -13.03 9.95
N GLU A 60 -25.17 -12.36 9.03
CA GLU A 60 -24.61 -11.85 7.77
C GLU A 60 -23.91 -10.49 7.98
N PHE A 61 -22.76 -10.31 7.34
CA PHE A 61 -22.00 -9.05 7.37
C PHE A 61 -21.12 -8.90 6.11
N LEU A 62 -20.51 -7.74 5.97
CA LEU A 62 -19.58 -7.43 4.90
C LEU A 62 -18.15 -7.41 5.43
N VAL A 63 -17.20 -8.00 4.70
CA VAL A 63 -15.78 -7.83 4.94
C VAL A 63 -15.24 -6.90 3.85
N LEU A 64 -14.86 -5.69 4.26
CA LEU A 64 -14.29 -4.68 3.39
C LEU A 64 -12.76 -4.79 3.47
N ASN A 65 -12.14 -5.15 2.35
CA ASN A 65 -10.69 -5.29 2.26
C ASN A 65 -10.11 -4.11 1.46
N GLU A 66 -9.12 -3.46 2.04
CA GLU A 66 -8.35 -2.38 1.42
C GLU A 66 -6.88 -2.74 1.47
N LEU A 67 -6.24 -2.98 0.31
CA LEU A 67 -4.83 -3.32 0.20
C LEU A 67 -4.04 -2.09 -0.22
N GLN A 68 -3.10 -1.69 0.64
CA GLN A 68 -2.19 -0.58 0.36
C GLN A 68 -0.78 -1.09 0.15
N LEU A 69 -0.13 -0.68 -0.94
CA LEU A 69 1.28 -0.99 -1.14
C LEU A 69 2.12 -0.46 0.02
N ARG A 70 1.85 0.77 0.46
CA ARG A 70 2.35 1.42 1.67
C ARG A 70 1.23 2.17 2.36
N TYR A 71 1.31 2.26 3.68
CA TYR A 71 0.35 3.04 4.46
C TYR A 71 0.33 4.51 3.99
N LYS A 72 -0.85 5.09 3.99
CA LYS A 72 -1.08 6.51 3.70
C LYS A 72 -1.89 7.16 4.82
N PRO A 73 -1.54 8.38 5.27
CA PRO A 73 -2.22 9.06 6.39
C PRO A 73 -3.73 9.29 6.20
N GLU A 74 -4.22 9.31 4.96
CA GLU A 74 -5.65 9.44 4.67
C GLU A 74 -6.46 8.15 4.90
N MET A 75 -5.80 7.00 5.12
CA MET A 75 -6.47 5.70 5.25
C MET A 75 -7.52 5.63 6.35
N PRO A 76 -7.34 6.17 7.57
CA PRO A 76 -8.39 6.15 8.58
C PRO A 76 -9.70 6.78 8.09
N LYS A 77 -9.60 7.92 7.38
CA LYS A 77 -10.74 8.64 6.81
C LYS A 77 -11.43 7.85 5.68
N ARG A 78 -10.62 7.17 4.85
CA ARG A 78 -11.12 6.31 3.78
C ARG A 78 -11.82 5.08 4.33
N MET A 79 -11.25 4.39 5.32
CA MET A 79 -11.85 3.22 5.97
C MET A 79 -13.23 3.54 6.55
N ARG A 80 -13.38 4.71 7.21
CA ARG A 80 -14.69 5.19 7.68
C ARG A 80 -15.67 5.40 6.53
N ALA A 81 -15.25 6.10 5.48
CA ALA A 81 -16.13 6.42 4.35
C ALA A 81 -16.61 5.15 3.66
N TYR A 82 -15.71 4.20 3.41
CA TYR A 82 -16.03 2.96 2.74
C TYR A 82 -16.94 2.05 3.58
N ALA A 83 -16.66 1.92 4.88
CA ALA A 83 -17.51 1.14 5.78
C ALA A 83 -18.94 1.69 5.82
N ALA A 84 -19.10 3.01 6.00
CA ALA A 84 -20.41 3.65 6.06
C ALA A 84 -21.19 3.50 4.74
N LEU A 85 -20.53 3.67 3.59
CA LEU A 85 -21.15 3.52 2.28
C LEU A 85 -21.53 2.06 1.99
N ALA A 86 -20.72 1.10 2.43
CA ALA A 86 -21.05 -0.32 2.29
C ALA A 86 -22.26 -0.69 3.16
N GLU A 87 -22.32 -0.24 4.40
CA GLU A 87 -23.46 -0.44 5.30
C GLU A 87 -24.74 0.17 4.74
N GLU A 88 -24.68 1.41 4.24
CA GLU A 88 -25.83 2.08 3.62
C GLU A 88 -26.33 1.32 2.39
N LYS A 89 -25.41 0.91 1.50
CA LYS A 89 -25.76 0.25 0.24
C LYS A 89 -26.37 -1.14 0.43
N TYR A 90 -25.84 -1.92 1.34
CA TYR A 90 -26.18 -3.33 1.50
C TYR A 90 -27.03 -3.63 2.75
N ASN A 91 -27.20 -2.65 3.63
CA ASN A 91 -27.90 -2.79 4.90
C ASN A 91 -27.39 -3.98 5.76
N LEU A 92 -26.06 -4.16 5.77
CA LEU A 92 -25.35 -5.19 6.53
C LEU A 92 -24.21 -4.55 7.32
N PRO A 93 -23.91 -5.03 8.55
CA PRO A 93 -22.72 -4.58 9.29
C PRO A 93 -21.45 -4.80 8.47
N THR A 94 -20.49 -3.91 8.58
CA THR A 94 -19.23 -4.00 7.83
C THR A 94 -18.06 -4.23 8.77
N TYR A 95 -17.19 -5.20 8.44
CA TYR A 95 -15.92 -5.48 9.07
C TYR A 95 -14.79 -4.95 8.19
N PRO A 96 -14.25 -3.74 8.46
CA PRO A 96 -13.23 -3.13 7.61
C PRO A 96 -11.85 -3.66 7.97
N VAL A 97 -11.05 -3.99 6.96
CA VAL A 97 -9.68 -4.49 7.09
C VAL A 97 -8.75 -3.68 6.19
N LEU A 98 -7.72 -3.08 6.77
CA LEU A 98 -6.63 -2.43 6.07
C LEU A 98 -5.43 -3.38 6.05
N ILE A 99 -4.94 -3.71 4.86
CA ILE A 99 -3.81 -4.61 4.65
C ILE A 99 -2.67 -3.82 4.02
N ASN A 100 -1.56 -3.69 4.72
CA ASN A 100 -0.37 -3.00 4.24
C ASN A 100 0.65 -4.02 3.73
N ILE A 101 1.16 -3.81 2.51
CA ILE A 101 2.04 -4.75 1.81
C ILE A 101 3.50 -4.51 2.16
N LEU A 102 3.99 -3.27 2.02
CA LEU A 102 5.38 -2.88 2.29
C LEU A 102 5.47 -1.92 3.47
N LYS A 103 6.44 -2.16 4.36
CA LYS A 103 6.77 -1.27 5.46
C LYS A 103 7.40 0.04 4.94
N GLU A 104 6.98 1.17 5.46
CA GLU A 104 7.55 2.48 5.10
C GLU A 104 8.28 3.14 6.27
N SER A 105 7.73 3.03 7.48
CA SER A 105 8.30 3.61 8.70
C SER A 105 8.15 2.66 9.89
N GLU A 106 8.74 3.03 11.03
CA GLU A 106 8.56 2.33 12.31
C GLU A 106 7.37 2.87 13.10
N GLU A 107 6.65 3.86 12.57
CA GLU A 107 5.48 4.43 13.23
C GLU A 107 4.33 3.42 13.28
N GLU A 108 3.61 3.44 14.40
CA GLU A 108 2.43 2.60 14.59
C GLU A 108 1.30 3.05 13.65
N ILE A 109 0.76 2.12 12.88
CA ILE A 109 -0.33 2.38 11.96
C ILE A 109 -1.63 2.46 12.73
N PRO A 110 -2.39 3.58 12.63
CA PRO A 110 -3.66 3.73 13.32
C PRO A 110 -4.66 2.63 12.95
N HIS A 111 -5.34 2.06 13.95
CA HIS A 111 -6.38 1.05 13.80
C HIS A 111 -7.81 1.62 13.94
N CYS A 112 -7.94 2.94 14.03
CA CYS A 112 -9.23 3.63 14.08
C CYS A 112 -9.15 5.04 13.49
N TYR A 113 -10.27 5.48 12.94
CA TYR A 113 -10.56 6.88 12.68
C TYR A 113 -11.24 7.49 13.90
N LYS A 114 -10.78 8.66 14.33
CA LYS A 114 -11.42 9.48 15.35
C LYS A 114 -11.47 10.93 14.88
N SER A 115 -12.60 11.58 15.06
CA SER A 115 -12.72 13.03 14.90
C SER A 115 -13.72 13.59 15.90
N GLU A 116 -13.46 14.79 16.36
CA GLU A 116 -14.35 15.58 17.18
C GLU A 116 -14.50 16.96 16.57
N PHE A 117 -15.73 17.40 16.44
CA PHE A 117 -16.04 18.75 15.94
C PHE A 117 -17.30 19.26 16.61
N ALA A 118 -17.22 20.44 17.25
CA ALA A 118 -18.35 21.11 17.91
C ALA A 118 -19.12 20.19 18.91
N GLY A 119 -18.40 19.35 19.67
CA GLY A 119 -18.98 18.40 20.62
C GLY A 119 -19.55 17.12 19.99
N LEU A 120 -19.54 17.00 18.67
CA LEU A 120 -19.93 15.80 17.95
C LEU A 120 -18.71 14.92 17.72
N GLN A 121 -18.85 13.61 18.00
CA GLN A 121 -17.80 12.62 17.86
C GLN A 121 -18.12 11.65 16.72
N ALA A 122 -17.07 11.26 16.01
CA ALA A 122 -17.15 10.19 15.04
C ALA A 122 -15.97 9.24 15.24
N ARG A 123 -16.27 7.93 15.24
CA ARG A 123 -15.29 6.84 15.36
C ARG A 123 -15.60 5.74 14.38
N GLN A 124 -14.56 5.18 13.78
CA GLN A 124 -14.59 3.96 13.00
C GLN A 124 -13.37 3.12 13.34
N ASP A 125 -13.59 1.97 13.92
CA ASP A 125 -12.54 0.98 14.15
C ASP A 125 -12.40 0.10 12.90
N TYR A 126 -11.17 -0.35 12.64
CA TYR A 126 -10.87 -1.30 11.56
C TYR A 126 -9.67 -2.16 11.95
N ARG A 127 -9.61 -3.36 11.39
CA ARG A 127 -8.46 -4.25 11.57
C ARG A 127 -7.31 -3.79 10.69
N VAL A 128 -6.10 -3.78 11.23
CA VAL A 128 -4.87 -3.57 10.47
C VAL A 128 -4.11 -4.89 10.39
N ILE A 129 -3.67 -5.24 9.20
CA ILE A 129 -2.79 -6.38 8.93
C ILE A 129 -1.58 -5.85 8.16
N ASN A 130 -0.41 -6.00 8.76
CA ASN A 130 0.86 -5.66 8.13
C ASN A 130 1.51 -6.95 7.63
N LEU A 131 1.68 -7.12 6.31
CA LEU A 131 2.17 -8.39 5.75
C LEU A 131 3.56 -8.75 6.26
N TRP A 132 4.42 -7.78 6.54
CA TRP A 132 5.75 -8.01 7.13
C TRP A 132 5.73 -8.55 8.59
N GLU A 133 4.58 -8.55 9.25
CA GLU A 133 4.37 -9.13 10.58
C GLU A 133 3.72 -10.52 10.52
N VAL A 134 3.16 -10.87 9.38
CA VAL A 134 2.51 -12.17 9.15
C VAL A 134 3.58 -13.24 8.94
N ASP A 135 3.57 -14.29 9.75
CA ASP A 135 4.55 -15.37 9.65
C ASP A 135 4.35 -16.16 8.35
N VAL A 136 5.45 -16.46 7.67
CA VAL A 136 5.47 -17.16 6.38
C VAL A 136 4.83 -18.55 6.45
N GLU A 137 4.85 -19.19 7.62
CA GLU A 137 4.24 -20.53 7.81
C GLU A 137 2.74 -20.54 7.50
N ILE A 138 2.05 -19.40 7.64
CA ILE A 138 0.63 -19.27 7.28
C ILE A 138 0.43 -19.49 5.77
N ALA A 139 1.36 -19.02 4.95
CA ALA A 139 1.32 -19.21 3.50
C ALA A 139 1.82 -20.61 3.10
N LEU A 140 2.91 -21.09 3.72
CA LEU A 140 3.54 -22.38 3.38
C LEU A 140 2.72 -23.59 3.84
N SER A 141 1.94 -23.48 4.91
CA SER A 141 1.01 -24.54 5.35
C SER A 141 -0.21 -24.71 4.43
N GLN A 142 -0.29 -23.95 3.33
CA GLN A 142 -1.43 -23.90 2.39
C GLN A 142 -2.78 -23.50 3.03
N THR A 143 -2.75 -22.97 4.24
CA THR A 143 -3.96 -22.52 4.92
C THR A 143 -4.58 -21.33 4.16
N ILE A 144 -3.72 -20.47 3.57
CA ILE A 144 -4.14 -19.32 2.78
C ILE A 144 -3.28 -19.22 1.51
N PRO A 145 -3.61 -19.98 0.45
CA PRO A 145 -2.83 -20.00 -0.79
C PRO A 145 -2.64 -18.63 -1.45
N SER A 146 -3.59 -17.71 -1.26
CA SER A 146 -3.52 -16.34 -1.77
C SER A 146 -2.35 -15.52 -1.19
N LEU A 147 -1.72 -15.97 -0.10
CA LEU A 147 -0.53 -15.32 0.46
C LEU A 147 0.78 -15.77 -0.19
N LEU A 148 0.80 -16.86 -0.96
CA LEU A 148 2.02 -17.35 -1.61
C LEU A 148 2.76 -16.29 -2.42
N PRO A 149 2.09 -15.42 -3.23
CA PRO A 149 2.78 -14.37 -3.96
C PRO A 149 3.49 -13.34 -3.08
N PHE A 150 3.08 -13.21 -1.82
CA PHE A 150 3.64 -12.27 -0.86
C PHE A 150 4.74 -12.89 0.02
N VAL A 151 5.02 -14.18 -0.09
CA VAL A 151 6.03 -14.87 0.72
C VAL A 151 7.33 -14.09 0.85
N PRO A 152 7.91 -13.49 -0.21
CA PRO A 152 9.17 -12.79 -0.08
C PRO A 152 9.17 -11.65 0.96
N ILE A 153 8.02 -11.03 1.20
CA ILE A 153 7.86 -9.87 2.09
C ILE A 153 7.19 -10.20 3.42
N LEU A 154 6.76 -11.46 3.62
CA LEU A 154 6.25 -11.93 4.90
C LEU A 154 7.38 -12.06 5.92
N LYS A 155 7.02 -12.05 7.21
CA LYS A 155 7.97 -12.32 8.29
C LYS A 155 8.61 -13.69 8.09
N ASN A 156 9.94 -13.75 8.12
CA ASN A 156 10.76 -14.94 7.86
C ASN A 156 10.68 -15.49 6.41
N GLY A 157 10.06 -14.76 5.47
CA GLY A 157 9.83 -15.21 4.10
C GLY A 157 10.89 -14.80 3.08
N GLY A 158 11.80 -13.85 3.42
CA GLY A 158 12.75 -13.26 2.48
C GLY A 158 13.98 -14.10 2.13
N GLU A 159 14.16 -15.29 2.71
CA GLU A 159 15.27 -16.16 2.38
C GLU A 159 15.05 -16.87 1.03
N GLU A 160 16.13 -17.02 0.24
CA GLU A 160 16.08 -17.66 -1.09
C GLU A 160 15.44 -19.06 -1.05
N ALA A 161 15.77 -19.88 -0.05
CA ALA A 161 15.23 -21.23 0.11
C ALA A 161 13.70 -21.19 0.30
N THR A 162 13.21 -20.30 1.15
CA THR A 162 11.79 -20.10 1.45
C THR A 162 11.02 -19.60 0.20
N VAL A 163 11.61 -18.64 -0.51
CA VAL A 163 11.04 -18.12 -1.75
C VAL A 163 10.97 -19.20 -2.83
N ARG A 164 11.99 -20.04 -2.98
CA ARG A 164 11.99 -21.19 -3.92
C ARG A 164 10.93 -22.23 -3.55
N GLN A 165 10.75 -22.53 -2.27
CA GLN A 165 9.70 -23.43 -1.80
C GLN A 165 8.32 -22.89 -2.16
N ALA A 166 8.04 -21.65 -1.83
CA ALA A 166 6.75 -21.00 -2.15
C ALA A 166 6.51 -20.94 -3.67
N LEU A 167 7.57 -20.69 -4.47
CA LEU A 167 7.49 -20.71 -5.92
C LEU A 167 7.09 -22.09 -6.48
N GLN A 168 7.64 -23.17 -5.91
CA GLN A 168 7.26 -24.55 -6.29
C GLN A 168 5.78 -24.80 -5.98
N MET A 169 5.31 -24.40 -4.79
CA MET A 169 3.91 -24.53 -4.40
C MET A 169 2.99 -23.75 -5.32
N LEU A 170 3.36 -22.52 -5.65
CA LEU A 170 2.61 -21.65 -6.54
C LEU A 170 2.51 -22.22 -7.95
N ARG A 171 3.60 -22.83 -8.48
CA ARG A 171 3.63 -23.47 -9.80
C ARG A 171 2.85 -24.79 -9.86
N ALA A 172 2.68 -25.47 -8.72
CA ALA A 172 1.93 -26.72 -8.63
C ALA A 172 0.41 -26.51 -8.76
N ASP A 173 -0.08 -25.29 -8.56
CA ASP A 173 -1.48 -24.92 -8.66
C ASP A 173 -1.73 -24.10 -9.94
N GLU A 174 -2.61 -24.60 -10.83
CA GLU A 174 -2.91 -23.94 -12.11
C GLU A 174 -3.49 -22.52 -11.93
N GLN A 175 -4.28 -22.31 -10.87
CA GLN A 175 -4.88 -20.98 -10.60
C GLN A 175 -3.87 -20.01 -10.05
N LEU A 176 -2.94 -20.49 -9.21
CA LEU A 176 -1.91 -19.65 -8.58
C LEU A 176 -0.71 -19.39 -9.48
N SER A 177 -0.41 -20.31 -10.43
CA SER A 177 0.78 -20.19 -11.29
C SER A 177 0.89 -18.89 -12.07
N GLN A 178 -0.25 -18.27 -12.40
CA GLN A 178 -0.31 -16.95 -13.04
C GLN A 178 0.16 -15.80 -12.14
N LEU A 179 0.25 -16.02 -10.81
CA LEU A 179 0.70 -15.03 -9.83
C LEU A 179 2.22 -15.06 -9.61
N GLU A 180 2.95 -15.90 -10.35
CA GLU A 180 4.42 -15.97 -10.28
C GLU A 180 5.07 -14.61 -10.52
N THR A 181 4.54 -13.81 -11.46
CA THR A 181 5.03 -12.47 -11.75
C THR A 181 4.83 -11.50 -10.57
N VAL A 182 3.74 -11.66 -9.80
CA VAL A 182 3.52 -10.88 -8.57
C VAL A 182 4.55 -11.25 -7.51
N MET A 183 4.81 -12.56 -7.34
CA MET A 183 5.83 -13.04 -6.42
C MET A 183 7.22 -12.54 -6.83
N ALA A 184 7.56 -12.60 -8.12
CA ALA A 184 8.81 -12.10 -8.66
C ALA A 184 8.99 -10.60 -8.35
N PHE A 185 7.94 -9.81 -8.52
CA PHE A 185 7.95 -8.39 -8.18
C PHE A 185 8.28 -8.17 -6.69
N PHE A 186 7.61 -8.86 -5.77
CA PHE A 186 7.90 -8.72 -4.34
C PHE A 186 9.25 -9.30 -3.95
N ALA A 187 9.73 -10.34 -4.63
CA ALA A 187 11.04 -10.90 -4.38
C ALA A 187 12.19 -9.89 -4.66
N THR A 188 12.00 -8.94 -5.58
CA THR A 188 13.01 -7.88 -5.86
C THR A 188 13.27 -6.93 -4.69
N PHE A 189 12.41 -6.92 -3.66
CA PHE A 189 12.63 -6.10 -2.46
C PHE A 189 13.55 -6.78 -1.43
N VAL A 190 13.77 -8.09 -1.54
CA VAL A 190 14.50 -8.88 -0.56
C VAL A 190 15.63 -9.73 -1.16
N LEU A 191 15.57 -10.03 -2.46
CA LEU A 191 16.57 -10.80 -3.19
C LEU A 191 17.21 -9.94 -4.30
N ASP A 192 18.41 -10.33 -4.72
CA ASP A 192 19.06 -9.71 -5.87
C ASP A 192 18.22 -9.89 -7.13
N SER A 193 18.10 -8.84 -7.93
CA SER A 193 17.26 -8.80 -9.13
C SER A 193 17.70 -9.80 -10.22
N VAL A 194 18.99 -10.10 -10.31
CA VAL A 194 19.53 -11.08 -11.25
C VAL A 194 19.10 -12.49 -10.83
N LEU A 195 19.17 -12.78 -9.52
CA LEU A 195 18.71 -14.04 -8.97
C LEU A 195 17.20 -14.24 -9.21
N VAL A 196 16.39 -13.22 -8.96
CA VAL A 196 14.94 -13.28 -9.22
C VAL A 196 14.65 -13.59 -10.67
N GLN A 197 15.33 -12.93 -11.62
CA GLN A 197 15.17 -13.20 -13.06
C GLN A 197 15.60 -14.62 -13.48
N GLN A 198 16.55 -15.21 -12.79
CA GLN A 198 17.02 -16.59 -13.06
C GLN A 198 16.02 -17.66 -12.58
N ILE A 199 15.34 -17.42 -11.46
CA ILE A 199 14.49 -18.43 -10.82
C ILE A 199 13.00 -18.30 -11.11
N MET A 200 12.54 -17.09 -11.48
CA MET A 200 11.13 -16.78 -11.69
C MET A 200 10.84 -16.32 -13.12
N ARG A 201 9.62 -16.59 -13.59
CA ARG A 201 9.13 -16.03 -14.84
C ARG A 201 8.84 -14.55 -14.63
N TRP A 202 9.43 -13.74 -15.50
CA TRP A 202 9.29 -12.29 -15.46
C TRP A 202 8.53 -11.80 -16.69
N ASP A 203 7.24 -11.52 -16.52
CA ASP A 203 6.44 -10.95 -17.59
C ASP A 203 6.26 -9.44 -17.35
N MET A 204 7.08 -8.65 -18.06
CA MET A 204 7.03 -7.18 -17.96
C MET A 204 5.72 -6.58 -18.46
N VAL A 205 4.99 -7.27 -19.33
CA VAL A 205 3.68 -6.76 -19.81
C VAL A 205 2.68 -6.84 -18.68
N VAL A 206 2.66 -7.98 -17.95
CA VAL A 206 1.79 -8.21 -16.80
C VAL A 206 2.13 -7.23 -15.66
N LEU A 207 3.42 -7.02 -15.38
CA LEU A 207 3.85 -6.06 -14.35
C LEU A 207 3.45 -4.63 -14.68
N ARG A 208 3.63 -4.19 -15.91
CA ARG A 208 3.26 -2.81 -16.32
C ARG A 208 1.78 -2.52 -16.17
N GLU A 209 0.93 -3.52 -16.21
CA GLU A 209 -0.51 -3.41 -15.99
C GLU A 209 -0.87 -3.49 -14.48
N SER A 210 0.08 -3.86 -13.61
CA SER A 210 -0.14 -3.92 -12.15
C SER A 210 -0.22 -2.51 -11.54
N PRO A 211 -1.30 -2.18 -10.82
CA PRO A 211 -1.42 -0.91 -10.10
C PRO A 211 -0.27 -0.68 -9.12
N TRP A 212 0.22 -1.72 -8.47
CA TRP A 212 1.34 -1.64 -7.52
C TRP A 212 2.67 -1.29 -8.21
N TYR A 213 2.94 -1.90 -9.39
CA TYR A 213 4.12 -1.57 -10.17
C TYR A 213 4.08 -0.12 -10.67
N GLN A 214 2.93 0.33 -11.17
CA GLN A 214 2.72 1.72 -11.57
C GLN A 214 2.89 2.69 -10.41
N GLN A 215 2.39 2.32 -9.22
CA GLN A 215 2.59 3.12 -8.02
C GLN A 215 4.07 3.23 -7.65
N ILE A 216 4.84 2.15 -7.69
CA ILE A 216 6.29 2.17 -7.40
C ILE A 216 7.06 3.01 -8.41
N LEU A 217 6.74 2.90 -9.70
CA LEU A 217 7.34 3.76 -10.72
C LEU A 217 7.09 5.23 -10.42
N LYS A 218 5.84 5.59 -10.17
CA LYS A 218 5.45 6.96 -9.83
C LYS A 218 6.15 7.46 -8.54
N GLU A 219 6.21 6.62 -7.50
CA GLU A 219 6.94 6.94 -6.28
C GLU A 219 8.44 7.14 -6.56
N GLY A 220 9.03 6.30 -7.41
CA GLY A 220 10.43 6.43 -7.84
C GLY A 220 10.70 7.74 -8.58
N GLU A 221 9.83 8.11 -9.52
CA GLU A 221 9.89 9.38 -10.24
C GLU A 221 9.77 10.58 -9.29
N GLN A 222 8.79 10.58 -8.40
CA GLN A 222 8.60 11.65 -7.42
C GLN A 222 9.78 11.80 -6.46
N ARG A 223 10.34 10.69 -5.99
CA ARG A 223 11.55 10.69 -5.15
C ARG A 223 12.76 11.21 -5.91
N GLY A 224 12.89 10.82 -7.19
CA GLY A 224 13.96 11.31 -8.07
C GLY A 224 13.84 12.82 -8.31
N GLU A 225 12.65 13.31 -8.64
CA GLU A 225 12.35 14.73 -8.82
C GLU A 225 12.63 15.53 -7.55
N LYS A 226 12.14 15.07 -6.37
CA LYS A 226 12.41 15.70 -5.09
C LYS A 226 13.92 15.81 -4.81
N ARG A 227 14.65 14.69 -4.98
CA ARG A 227 16.13 14.69 -4.78
C ARG A 227 16.82 15.68 -5.72
N GLY A 228 16.40 15.71 -6.99
CA GLY A 228 16.95 16.66 -7.96
C GLY A 228 16.72 18.11 -7.56
N ILE A 229 15.51 18.46 -7.11
CA ILE A 229 15.18 19.82 -6.66
C ILE A 229 15.96 20.17 -5.39
N VAL A 230 16.01 19.30 -4.39
CA VAL A 230 16.76 19.53 -3.14
C VAL A 230 18.24 19.74 -3.42
N SER A 231 18.84 18.92 -4.29
CA SER A 231 20.25 19.09 -4.70
C SER A 231 20.48 20.39 -5.47
N ALA A 232 19.55 20.81 -6.32
CA ALA A 232 19.64 22.09 -7.02
C ALA A 232 19.49 23.29 -6.07
N ILE A 233 18.63 23.18 -5.05
CA ILE A 233 18.49 24.18 -3.98
C ILE A 233 19.81 24.28 -3.20
N GLU A 234 20.38 23.16 -2.77
CA GLU A 234 21.65 23.11 -2.04
C GLU A 234 22.75 23.83 -2.80
N LEU A 235 22.95 23.48 -4.07
CA LEU A 235 23.93 24.12 -4.94
C LEU A 235 23.66 25.63 -5.10
N SER A 236 22.41 26.02 -5.26
CA SER A 236 22.03 27.43 -5.43
C SER A 236 22.29 28.24 -4.15
N LEU A 237 22.02 27.67 -2.97
CA LEU A 237 22.30 28.27 -1.67
C LEU A 237 23.81 28.41 -1.45
N GLU A 238 24.57 27.36 -1.76
CA GLU A 238 26.04 27.38 -1.65
C GLU A 238 26.64 28.48 -2.52
N ILE A 239 26.28 28.54 -3.79
CA ILE A 239 26.80 29.52 -4.75
C ILE A 239 26.43 30.96 -4.33
N LYS A 240 25.20 31.19 -3.88
CA LYS A 240 24.70 32.55 -3.67
C LYS A 240 24.96 33.10 -2.27
N PHE A 241 24.89 32.22 -1.26
CA PHE A 241 24.95 32.60 0.16
C PHE A 241 26.04 31.84 0.95
N GLY A 242 26.77 30.94 0.29
CA GLY A 242 27.85 30.16 0.94
C GLY A 242 27.35 29.29 2.09
N ASN A 243 28.18 29.14 3.12
CA ASN A 243 27.84 28.29 4.27
C ASN A 243 26.64 28.78 5.06
N GLU A 244 26.30 30.07 5.00
CA GLU A 244 25.12 30.60 5.68
C GLU A 244 23.83 30.11 5.03
N GLY A 245 23.80 30.04 3.70
CA GLY A 245 22.67 29.46 2.96
C GLY A 245 22.45 27.98 3.26
N LEU A 246 23.54 27.21 3.37
CA LEU A 246 23.48 25.76 3.66
C LEU A 246 22.87 25.44 5.04
N GLN A 247 22.84 26.38 5.98
CA GLN A 247 22.16 26.20 7.27
C GLN A 247 20.64 25.98 7.15
N LEU A 248 20.03 26.36 6.03
CA LEU A 248 18.61 26.11 5.76
C LEU A 248 18.30 24.69 5.25
N MET A 249 19.31 23.94 4.81
CA MET A 249 19.10 22.61 4.21
C MET A 249 18.43 21.59 5.13
N PRO A 250 18.69 21.53 6.46
CA PRO A 250 17.99 20.62 7.35
C PRO A 250 16.46 20.82 7.36
N GLU A 251 16.00 22.06 7.27
CA GLU A 251 14.59 22.42 7.19
C GLU A 251 14.01 22.11 5.81
N ILE A 252 14.68 22.55 4.76
CA ILE A 252 14.27 22.35 3.36
C ILE A 252 14.15 20.87 3.02
N SER A 253 15.07 20.03 3.51
CA SER A 253 15.06 18.58 3.23
C SER A 253 13.85 17.85 3.81
N GLN A 254 13.21 18.39 4.86
CA GLN A 254 12.02 17.83 5.49
C GLN A 254 10.73 18.17 4.73
N ILE A 255 10.75 19.18 3.86
CA ILE A 255 9.58 19.57 3.07
C ILE A 255 9.18 18.43 2.16
N ALA A 256 7.93 17.97 2.31
CA ALA A 256 7.37 16.89 1.50
C ALA A 256 6.79 17.39 0.17
N ASP A 257 6.27 18.61 0.13
CA ASP A 257 5.58 19.19 -1.02
C ASP A 257 6.57 19.65 -2.09
N LEU A 258 6.45 19.07 -3.29
CA LEU A 258 7.28 19.38 -4.45
C LEU A 258 7.08 20.81 -4.96
N GLU A 259 5.86 21.35 -4.93
CA GLU A 259 5.58 22.71 -5.40
C GLU A 259 6.14 23.74 -4.43
N GLN A 260 6.11 23.45 -3.13
CA GLN A 260 6.78 24.26 -2.12
C GLN A 260 8.30 24.29 -2.36
N LEU A 261 8.93 23.14 -2.60
CA LEU A 261 10.37 23.06 -2.93
C LEU A 261 10.70 23.84 -4.22
N LYS A 262 9.89 23.71 -5.28
CA LYS A 262 10.06 24.51 -6.52
C LYS A 262 9.91 26.01 -6.27
N THR A 263 9.02 26.39 -5.38
CA THR A 263 8.81 27.79 -5.00
C THR A 263 10.00 28.36 -4.26
N ILE A 264 10.59 27.58 -3.32
CA ILE A 264 11.84 27.93 -2.64
C ILE A 264 12.99 28.07 -3.65
N GLN A 265 13.11 27.10 -4.58
CA GLN A 265 14.15 27.17 -5.61
C GLN A 265 14.07 28.44 -6.44
N ARG A 266 12.88 28.86 -6.86
CA ARG A 266 12.67 30.10 -7.60
C ARG A 266 13.00 31.33 -6.76
N ALA A 267 12.58 31.33 -5.49
CA ALA A 267 12.87 32.43 -4.56
C ALA A 267 14.37 32.63 -4.36
N ILE A 268 15.16 31.57 -4.20
CA ILE A 268 16.61 31.63 -4.07
C ILE A 268 17.26 32.33 -5.28
N LEU A 269 16.73 32.13 -6.48
CA LEU A 269 17.26 32.79 -7.68
C LEU A 269 17.04 34.30 -7.70
N THR A 270 15.96 34.78 -7.08
CA THR A 270 15.52 36.19 -7.14
C THR A 270 15.91 37.01 -5.89
N ILE A 271 15.85 36.42 -4.71
CA ILE A 271 16.16 37.06 -3.42
C ILE A 271 17.67 37.22 -3.28
N ASN A 272 18.15 38.40 -2.88
CA ASN A 272 19.59 38.72 -2.84
C ASN A 272 20.20 38.77 -1.44
N ASN A 273 19.42 38.67 -0.37
CA ASN A 273 19.92 38.60 0.99
C ASN A 273 19.27 37.48 1.79
N MET A 274 20.00 37.02 2.84
CA MET A 274 19.55 35.88 3.65
C MET A 274 18.37 36.18 4.53
N ASP A 275 18.18 37.40 4.99
CA ASP A 275 17.07 37.76 5.88
C ASP A 275 15.76 37.73 5.13
N GLU A 276 15.72 38.26 3.91
CA GLU A 276 14.55 38.15 3.03
C GLU A 276 14.22 36.67 2.69
N LEU A 277 15.24 35.83 2.52
CA LEU A 277 15.01 34.40 2.25
C LEU A 277 14.42 33.69 3.47
N ARG A 278 14.89 33.98 4.67
CA ARG A 278 14.36 33.44 5.92
C ARG A 278 12.91 33.88 6.16
N GLU A 279 12.60 35.17 5.94
CA GLU A 279 11.25 35.67 6.02
C GLU A 279 10.33 34.98 5.01
N PHE A 280 10.77 34.81 3.77
CA PHE A 280 10.02 34.09 2.74
C PHE A 280 9.72 32.64 3.15
N MET A 281 10.70 31.92 3.70
CA MET A 281 10.51 30.53 4.13
C MET A 281 9.54 30.40 5.31
N GLN A 282 9.40 31.41 6.16
CA GLN A 282 8.40 31.41 7.25
C GLN A 282 6.99 31.67 6.76
N MET A 283 6.82 32.20 5.55
CA MET A 283 5.51 32.56 4.98
C MET A 283 4.86 31.42 4.16
N ILE A 284 5.65 30.41 3.80
CA ILE A 284 5.23 29.28 2.97
C ILE A 284 5.21 27.98 3.78
#